data_7d5abf057ca5915218a252219ae1eaa9
#
_entry.id   7d5abf057ca5915218a252219ae1eaa9
#
_cell.length_a   1.000
_cell.length_b   1.000
_cell.length_c   1.000
_cell.angle_alpha   90.00
_cell.angle_beta   90.00
_cell.angle_gamma   90.00
#
_symmetry.space_group_name_H-M   'P 1'
#
loop_
_entity.id
_entity.type
_entity.pdbx_description
1 polymer ?
#
loop_
_entity_poly.entity_id
_entity_poly.type
_entity_poly.pdbx_seq_one_letter_code
_entity_poly.pdbx_strand_id
1 'polypeptide(L)'
;MWEVPWQSMKPKTLTIQLNDEQLPILPVEPEAHLSFTTHADGNELELMGNRAGLLLLAKAALGMAETLRGDGFHIHLDDLYGINAEGKSILIRKEER
;
A
#
# COMPACT_ATOMS: atom_id res chain seq x y z
N MET A 1 20.03 8.24 3.50
CA MET A 1 20.54 6.88 3.27
C MET A 1 20.51 6.10 4.55
N TRP A 2 20.18 4.83 4.49
CA TRP A 2 20.14 4.01 5.67
C TRP A 2 20.94 2.75 5.49
N GLU A 3 21.48 2.28 6.60
CA GLU A 3 22.35 1.13 6.63
C GLU A 3 21.66 0.03 7.42
N VAL A 4 21.84 -1.20 6.97
CA VAL A 4 21.33 -2.36 7.67
C VAL A 4 22.52 -3.09 8.27
N PRO A 5 22.65 -3.08 9.59
CA PRO A 5 23.76 -3.82 10.23
C PRO A 5 23.52 -5.32 10.04
N TRP A 6 24.51 -6.01 9.51
CA TRP A 6 24.42 -7.44 9.22
C TRP A 6 24.10 -8.27 10.46
N GLN A 7 24.64 -7.86 11.62
CA GLN A 7 24.52 -8.63 12.86
C GLN A 7 23.18 -8.45 13.55
N SER A 8 22.35 -7.48 13.12
CA SER A 8 21.11 -7.16 13.81
C SER A 8 19.90 -7.21 12.89
N MET A 9 19.98 -8.00 11.83
CA MET A 9 18.84 -8.19 10.95
C MET A 9 17.72 -8.92 11.68
N LYS A 10 16.53 -8.32 11.69
CA LYS A 10 15.34 -8.88 12.32
C LYS A 10 14.27 -9.04 11.27
N PRO A 11 13.98 -10.27 10.85
CA PRO A 11 12.91 -10.46 9.86
C PRO A 11 11.56 -10.09 10.46
N LYS A 12 10.71 -9.53 9.61
CA LYS A 12 9.33 -9.23 9.95
C LYS A 12 8.43 -9.91 8.96
N THR A 13 7.31 -10.42 9.45
CA THR A 13 6.36 -11.13 8.62
C THR A 13 5.09 -10.29 8.49
N LEU A 14 4.60 -10.18 7.26
CA LEU A 14 3.33 -9.55 6.97
C LEU A 14 2.39 -10.60 6.43
N THR A 15 1.21 -10.73 7.05
CA THR A 15 0.21 -11.71 6.64
C THR A 15 -0.97 -11.01 6.02
N ILE A 16 -1.44 -11.52 4.89
CA ILE A 16 -2.66 -11.04 4.24
C ILE A 16 -3.62 -12.20 4.04
N GLN A 17 -4.89 -11.86 3.86
CA GLN A 17 -5.92 -12.81 3.51
C GLN A 17 -6.30 -12.62 2.05
N LEU A 18 -6.47 -13.71 1.33
CA LEU A 18 -6.97 -13.67 -0.03
C LEU A 18 -8.32 -14.38 -0.07
N ASN A 19 -9.24 -13.87 -0.89
CA ASN A 19 -10.52 -14.53 -1.07
C ASN A 19 -10.38 -15.70 -2.05
N ASP A 20 -11.49 -16.34 -2.40
CA ASP A 20 -11.47 -17.50 -3.29
C ASP A 20 -10.94 -17.20 -4.69
N GLU A 21 -10.99 -15.94 -5.10
CA GLU A 21 -10.44 -15.48 -6.38
C GLU A 21 -9.01 -14.99 -6.27
N GLN A 22 -8.36 -15.21 -5.12
CA GLN A 22 -7.00 -14.76 -4.84
C GLN A 22 -6.86 -13.24 -4.87
N LEU A 23 -7.93 -12.54 -4.47
CA LEU A 23 -7.91 -11.10 -4.30
C LEU A 23 -7.68 -10.74 -2.84
N PRO A 24 -6.96 -9.68 -2.56
CA PRO A 24 -6.67 -9.32 -1.17
C PRO A 24 -7.93 -8.88 -0.43
N ILE A 25 -8.06 -9.36 0.81
CA ILE A 25 -9.08 -8.90 1.74
C ILE A 25 -8.40 -7.90 2.66
N LEU A 26 -8.74 -6.64 2.51
CA LEU A 26 -8.15 -5.58 3.31
C LEU A 26 -9.11 -5.21 4.43
N PRO A 27 -8.64 -5.26 5.68
CA PRO A 27 -9.52 -4.94 6.80
C PRO A 27 -9.82 -3.45 6.86
N VAL A 28 -10.95 -3.11 7.45
CA VAL A 28 -11.24 -1.73 7.81
C VAL A 28 -10.39 -1.41 9.04
N GLU A 29 -9.55 -0.38 8.92
CA GLU A 29 -8.63 0.04 9.99
C GLU A 29 -8.97 1.47 10.39
N PRO A 30 -9.87 1.67 11.37
CA PRO A 30 -10.32 3.03 11.72
C PRO A 30 -9.17 3.96 12.16
N GLU A 31 -8.09 3.41 12.68
CA GLU A 31 -6.94 4.21 13.12
C GLU A 31 -5.93 4.46 12.01
N ALA A 32 -6.11 3.84 10.86
CA ALA A 32 -5.18 4.02 9.74
C ALA A 32 -5.26 5.44 9.20
N HIS A 33 -4.10 6.02 8.94
CA HIS A 33 -3.99 7.30 8.30
C HIS A 33 -2.89 7.24 7.26
N LEU A 34 -3.21 7.63 6.04
CA LEU A 34 -2.26 7.63 4.94
C LEU A 34 -2.65 8.78 4.01
N SER A 35 -1.72 9.64 3.68
CA SER A 35 -1.98 10.76 2.79
C SER A 35 -0.94 10.84 1.70
N PHE A 36 -1.38 11.28 0.53
CA PHE A 36 -0.56 11.49 -0.65
C PHE A 36 -0.61 12.96 -0.98
N THR A 37 0.53 13.61 -0.98
CA THR A 37 0.62 15.06 -1.17
C THR A 37 1.66 15.37 -2.23
N THR A 38 1.29 16.22 -3.19
CA THR A 38 2.25 16.74 -4.16
C THR A 38 2.82 18.04 -3.60
N HIS A 39 4.14 18.13 -3.54
CA HIS A 39 4.78 19.35 -3.08
C HIS A 39 4.58 20.49 -4.07
N ALA A 40 4.65 21.72 -3.56
CA ALA A 40 4.31 22.91 -4.33
C ALA A 40 5.15 23.10 -5.60
N ASP A 41 6.39 22.63 -5.59
CA ASP A 41 7.26 22.70 -6.76
C ASP A 41 6.98 21.61 -7.81
N GLY A 42 6.09 20.66 -7.47
CA GLY A 42 5.72 19.57 -8.37
C GLY A 42 6.77 18.48 -8.55
N ASN A 43 7.91 18.59 -7.87
CA ASN A 43 9.02 17.64 -8.05
C ASN A 43 8.99 16.48 -7.09
N GLU A 44 8.17 16.55 -6.06
CA GLU A 44 8.08 15.49 -5.07
C GLU A 44 6.64 15.10 -4.82
N LEU A 45 6.42 13.81 -4.72
CA LEU A 45 5.18 13.25 -4.19
C LEU A 45 5.52 12.63 -2.83
N GLU A 46 4.87 13.12 -1.79
CA GLU A 46 5.09 12.62 -0.45
C GLU A 46 3.99 11.68 -0.04
N LEU A 47 4.37 10.56 0.52
CA LEU A 47 3.46 9.62 1.16
C LEU A 47 3.74 9.69 2.66
N MET A 48 2.71 10.04 3.43
CA MET A 48 2.81 10.11 4.87
C MET A 48 1.76 9.21 5.49
N GLY A 49 2.14 8.46 6.51
CA GLY A 49 1.18 7.60 7.17
C GLY A 49 1.62 7.26 8.58
N ASN A 50 0.63 6.92 9.40
CA ASN A 50 0.93 6.32 10.69
C ASN A 50 1.21 4.82 10.48
N ARG A 51 1.54 4.13 11.56
CA ARG A 51 1.88 2.71 11.47
C ARG A 51 0.76 1.90 10.83
N ALA A 52 -0.48 2.10 11.27
CA ALA A 52 -1.62 1.36 10.73
C ALA A 52 -1.82 1.66 9.24
N GLY A 53 -1.68 2.92 8.82
CA GLY A 53 -1.83 3.29 7.42
C GLY A 53 -0.74 2.71 6.55
N LEU A 54 0.51 2.76 7.01
CA LEU A 54 1.63 2.19 6.26
C LEU A 54 1.53 0.67 6.15
N LEU A 55 1.05 0.00 7.20
CA LEU A 55 0.80 -1.44 7.14
C LEU A 55 -0.35 -1.77 6.17
N LEU A 56 -1.38 -0.95 6.14
CA LEU A 56 -2.48 -1.14 5.20
C LEU A 56 -1.97 -1.04 3.76
N LEU A 57 -1.13 -0.05 3.48
CA LEU A 57 -0.51 0.08 2.16
C LEU A 57 0.33 -1.14 1.82
N ALA A 58 1.12 -1.62 2.78
CA ALA A 58 1.97 -2.79 2.57
C ALA A 58 1.12 -4.03 2.26
N LYS A 59 0.01 -4.22 2.97
CA LYS A 59 -0.89 -5.34 2.72
C LYS A 59 -1.55 -5.23 1.34
N ALA A 60 -1.94 -4.04 0.95
CA ALA A 60 -2.51 -3.81 -0.39
C ALA A 60 -1.50 -4.16 -1.47
N ALA A 61 -0.26 -3.70 -1.32
CA ALA A 61 0.79 -3.98 -2.29
C ALA A 61 1.10 -5.48 -2.36
N LEU A 62 1.21 -6.14 -1.21
CA LEU A 62 1.47 -7.57 -1.17
C LEU A 62 0.32 -8.35 -1.83
N GLY A 63 -0.92 -7.97 -1.54
CA GLY A 63 -2.08 -8.60 -2.15
C GLY A 63 -2.10 -8.45 -3.66
N MET A 64 -1.71 -7.28 -4.16
CA MET A 64 -1.62 -7.05 -5.60
C MET A 64 -0.52 -7.89 -6.23
N ALA A 65 0.58 -8.11 -5.52
CA ALA A 65 1.66 -8.95 -6.01
C ALA A 65 1.24 -10.42 -6.11
N GLU A 66 0.42 -10.87 -5.17
CA GLU A 66 0.05 -12.29 -5.07
C GLU A 66 -1.23 -12.65 -5.81
N THR A 67 -2.02 -11.70 -6.25
CA THR A 67 -3.28 -12.00 -6.95
C THR A 67 -3.00 -12.74 -8.26
N LEU A 68 -3.93 -13.63 -8.63
CA LEU A 68 -3.88 -14.32 -9.92
C LEU A 68 -4.40 -13.46 -11.06
N ARG A 69 -4.97 -12.30 -10.76
CA ARG A 69 -5.39 -11.34 -11.78
C ARG A 69 -4.16 -10.83 -12.53
N GLY A 70 -4.31 -10.67 -13.82
CA GLY A 70 -3.18 -10.34 -14.68
C GLY A 70 -2.95 -8.86 -14.88
N ASP A 71 -2.23 -8.57 -15.94
CA ASP A 71 -1.81 -7.24 -16.31
C ASP A 71 -2.98 -6.28 -16.40
N GLY A 72 -2.81 -5.10 -15.83
CA GLY A 72 -3.83 -4.06 -15.82
C GLY A 72 -4.82 -4.11 -14.68
N PHE A 73 -4.86 -5.20 -13.93
CA PHE A 73 -5.71 -5.25 -12.73
C PHE A 73 -5.27 -4.19 -11.73
N HIS A 74 -6.20 -3.48 -11.15
CA HIS A 74 -5.88 -2.40 -10.22
C HIS A 74 -6.91 -2.31 -9.11
N ILE A 75 -6.49 -1.68 -8.02
CA ILE A 75 -7.37 -1.30 -6.91
C ILE A 75 -7.21 0.19 -6.65
N HIS A 76 -8.26 0.81 -6.14
CA HIS A 76 -8.25 2.23 -5.80
C HIS A 76 -7.93 2.38 -4.32
N LEU A 77 -6.78 2.98 -4.01
CA LEU A 77 -6.38 3.20 -2.63
C LEU A 77 -7.27 4.21 -1.93
N ASP A 78 -7.79 5.18 -2.68
CA ASP A 78 -8.67 6.20 -2.12
C ASP A 78 -10.01 5.64 -1.66
N ASP A 79 -10.36 4.41 -2.05
CA ASP A 79 -11.54 3.72 -1.55
C ASP A 79 -11.30 3.05 -0.19
N LEU A 80 -10.05 2.97 0.25
CA LEU A 80 -9.71 2.36 1.52
C LEU A 80 -9.88 3.34 2.67
N TYR A 81 -10.29 2.85 3.81
CA TYR A 81 -10.47 3.67 4.99
C TYR A 81 -9.14 4.30 5.42
N GLY A 82 -9.19 5.57 5.77
CA GLY A 82 -8.00 6.26 6.28
C GLY A 82 -7.07 6.81 5.20
N ILE A 83 -7.45 6.73 3.94
CA ILE A 83 -6.63 7.25 2.85
C ILE A 83 -7.15 8.63 2.44
N ASN A 84 -6.23 9.60 2.36
CA ASN A 84 -6.53 10.94 1.88
C ASN A 84 -5.62 11.25 0.69
N ALA A 85 -6.20 11.51 -0.45
CA ALA A 85 -5.48 11.77 -1.69
C ALA A 85 -5.75 13.16 -2.25
N GLU A 86 -6.21 14.08 -1.42
CA GLU A 86 -6.49 15.47 -1.82
C GLU A 86 -7.43 15.56 -3.02
N GLY A 87 -8.47 14.72 -3.03
CA GLY A 87 -9.44 14.70 -4.12
C GLY A 87 -8.96 14.00 -5.38
N LYS A 88 -7.76 13.43 -5.37
CA LYS A 88 -7.22 12.71 -6.52
C LYS A 88 -7.46 11.22 -6.37
N SER A 89 -7.55 10.54 -7.50
CA SER A 89 -7.64 9.09 -7.50
C SER A 89 -6.24 8.50 -7.40
N ILE A 90 -6.05 7.58 -6.45
CA ILE A 90 -4.78 6.88 -6.27
C ILE A 90 -5.05 5.41 -6.47
N LEU A 91 -4.32 4.78 -7.36
CA LEU A 91 -4.51 3.35 -7.58
C LEU A 91 -3.18 2.61 -7.64
N ILE A 92 -3.24 1.33 -7.31
CA ILE A 92 -2.15 0.39 -7.53
C ILE A 92 -2.55 -0.49 -8.70
N ARG A 93 -1.71 -0.54 -9.71
CA ARG A 93 -1.95 -1.34 -10.91
C ARG A 93 -0.89 -2.43 -11.02
N LYS A 94 -1.33 -3.63 -11.34
CA LYS A 94 -0.41 -4.74 -11.53
C LYS A 94 0.15 -4.72 -12.94
N GLU A 95 1.45 -4.99 -13.06
CA GLU A 95 2.14 -5.08 -14.32
C GLU A 95 2.79 -6.47 -14.40
N GLU A 96 2.56 -7.14 -15.51
CA GLU A 96 3.14 -8.46 -15.75
C GLU A 96 4.38 -8.31 -16.62
N ARG A 97 5.55 -8.50 -16.00
CA ARG A 97 6.82 -8.54 -16.71
C ARG A 97 7.68 -9.67 -16.23
#